data_3a4c2c32390d6b9f0d0f48a97dfff864
#
_entry.id   3a4c2c32390d6b9f0d0f48a97dfff864
#
_cell.length_a   1.000
_cell.length_b   1.000
_cell.length_c   1.000
_cell.angle_alpha   90.00
_cell.angle_beta   90.00
_cell.angle_gamma   90.00
#
_symmetry.space_group_name_H-M   'P 1'
#
loop_
_entity.id
_entity.type
_entity.pdbx_description
1 polymer ?
#
loop_
_entity_poly.entity_id
_entity_poly.type
_entity_poly.pdbx_seq_one_letter_code
_entity_poly.pdbx_strand_id
1 'polypeptide(L)'
;MVQRIRERVYSIDAKLYLCDEEDFTFLLNELESILDEEAASFGTMPEGLQESGRGLESRNAQAYLQKAVKALREVTDKKNRRKMQELMDEVHANLRAV
;
A
#
# COMPACT_ATOMS: atom_id res chain seq x y z
N MET A 1 4.40 -1.53 -11.79
CA MET A 1 4.08 -2.63 -10.86
C MET A 1 3.57 -3.83 -11.62
N VAL A 2 4.13 -5.00 -11.37
CA VAL A 2 3.67 -6.22 -12.04
C VAL A 2 2.32 -6.67 -11.49
N GLN A 3 1.54 -7.39 -12.31
CA GLN A 3 0.19 -7.83 -11.97
C GLN A 3 0.15 -8.67 -10.69
N ARG A 4 1.14 -9.54 -10.47
CA ARG A 4 1.25 -10.38 -9.28
C ARG A 4 1.29 -9.55 -7.98
N ILE A 5 2.04 -8.46 -7.97
CA ILE A 5 2.16 -7.58 -6.81
C ILE A 5 0.85 -6.80 -6.61
N ARG A 6 0.25 -6.33 -7.70
CA ARG A 6 -1.03 -5.64 -7.67
C ARG A 6 -2.13 -6.53 -7.08
N GLU A 7 -2.16 -7.81 -7.45
CA GLU A 7 -3.11 -8.78 -6.89
C GLU A 7 -2.92 -8.97 -5.38
N ARG A 8 -1.66 -8.96 -4.89
CA ARG A 8 -1.36 -9.01 -3.46
C ARG A 8 -1.93 -7.79 -2.74
N VAL A 9 -1.80 -6.61 -3.33
CA VAL A 9 -2.34 -5.36 -2.77
C VAL A 9 -3.87 -5.45 -2.70
N TYR A 10 -4.52 -5.89 -3.76
CA TYR A 10 -5.99 -6.02 -3.76
C TYR A 10 -6.47 -7.09 -2.78
N SER A 11 -5.69 -8.14 -2.58
CA SER A 11 -5.98 -9.17 -1.56
C SER A 11 -5.94 -8.57 -0.16
N ILE A 12 -4.97 -7.71 0.13
CA ILE A 12 -4.89 -7.01 1.43
C ILE A 12 -6.09 -6.07 1.61
N ASP A 13 -6.46 -5.33 0.57
CA ASP A 13 -7.64 -4.47 0.60
C ASP A 13 -8.89 -5.26 1.00
N ALA A 14 -9.11 -6.41 0.37
CA ALA A 14 -10.24 -7.28 0.70
C ALA A 14 -10.17 -7.82 2.13
N LYS A 15 -9.00 -8.25 2.58
CA LYS A 15 -8.79 -8.78 3.93
C LYS A 15 -9.06 -7.73 5.01
N LEU A 16 -8.76 -6.46 4.75
CA LEU A 16 -9.01 -5.38 5.70
C LEU A 16 -10.49 -5.18 6.01
N TYR A 17 -11.39 -5.54 5.08
CA TYR A 17 -12.83 -5.49 5.34
C TYR A 17 -13.31 -6.62 6.26
N LEU A 18 -12.58 -7.75 6.26
CA LEU A 18 -13.04 -8.98 6.90
C LEU A 18 -12.29 -9.30 8.20
N CYS A 19 -11.14 -8.67 8.45
CA CYS A 19 -10.31 -8.98 9.61
C CYS A 19 -10.66 -8.13 10.82
N ASP A 20 -10.26 -8.61 12.00
CA ASP A 20 -10.33 -7.86 13.25
C ASP A 20 -9.16 -6.87 13.34
N GLU A 21 -9.29 -5.87 14.23
CA GLU A 21 -8.23 -4.87 14.46
C GLU A 21 -6.87 -5.49 14.80
N GLU A 22 -6.87 -6.65 15.45
CA GLU A 22 -5.66 -7.37 15.82
C GLU A 22 -4.82 -7.77 14.61
N ASP A 23 -5.48 -8.00 13.47
CA ASP A 23 -4.81 -8.41 12.23
C ASP A 23 -4.27 -7.23 11.41
N PHE A 24 -4.63 -6.00 11.78
CA PHE A 24 -4.18 -4.81 11.04
C PHE A 24 -2.66 -4.66 11.05
N THR A 25 -2.01 -4.96 12.16
CA THR A 25 -0.54 -4.88 12.25
C THR A 25 0.13 -5.87 11.29
N PHE A 26 -0.41 -7.09 11.19
CA PHE A 26 0.08 -8.08 10.25
C PHE A 26 -0.06 -7.60 8.81
N LEU A 27 -1.23 -7.07 8.45
CA LEU A 27 -1.50 -6.56 7.11
C LEU A 27 -0.66 -5.31 6.81
N LEU A 28 -0.43 -4.45 7.80
CA LEU A 28 0.46 -3.30 7.66
C LEU A 28 1.88 -3.74 7.33
N ASN A 29 2.41 -4.73 8.05
CA ASN A 29 3.74 -5.26 7.78
C ASN A 29 3.83 -5.86 6.37
N GLU A 30 2.78 -6.53 5.91
CA GLU A 30 2.72 -7.08 4.57
C GLU A 30 2.70 -5.97 3.50
N LEU A 31 1.96 -4.88 3.73
CA LEU A 31 1.98 -3.72 2.85
C LEU A 31 3.35 -3.05 2.78
N GLU A 32 4.01 -2.89 3.93
CA GLU A 32 5.37 -2.33 3.97
C GLU A 32 6.35 -3.20 3.19
N SER A 33 6.22 -4.52 3.28
CA SER A 33 7.04 -5.46 2.52
C SER A 33 6.81 -5.31 1.00
N ILE A 34 5.56 -5.15 0.59
CA ILE A 34 5.21 -4.94 -0.82
C ILE A 34 5.78 -3.61 -1.32
N LEU A 35 5.68 -2.56 -0.52
CA LEU A 35 6.26 -1.25 -0.85
C LEU A 35 7.77 -1.35 -1.05
N ASP A 36 8.46 -2.06 -0.15
CA ASP A 36 9.90 -2.26 -0.24
C ASP A 36 10.28 -3.04 -1.50
N GLU A 37 9.53 -4.09 -1.85
CA GLU A 37 9.73 -4.85 -3.07
C GLU A 37 9.58 -3.98 -4.32
N GLU A 38 8.56 -3.14 -4.35
CA GLU A 38 8.33 -2.24 -5.49
C GLU A 38 9.42 -1.18 -5.60
N ALA A 39 9.83 -0.60 -4.48
CA ALA A 39 10.93 0.37 -4.45
C ALA A 39 12.25 -0.25 -4.92
N ALA A 40 12.55 -1.46 -4.50
CA ALA A 40 13.73 -2.18 -4.92
C ALA A 40 13.70 -2.50 -6.42
N SER A 41 12.55 -2.94 -6.93
CA SER A 41 12.34 -3.22 -8.35
C SER A 41 12.55 -1.95 -9.19
N PHE A 42 12.00 -0.81 -8.74
CA PHE A 42 12.22 0.47 -9.41
C PHE A 42 13.71 0.86 -9.41
N GLY A 43 14.39 0.68 -8.27
CA GLY A 43 15.80 1.02 -8.15
C GLY A 43 16.73 0.20 -9.06
N THR A 44 16.31 -1.01 -9.45
CA THR A 44 17.07 -1.86 -10.37
C THR A 44 16.75 -1.63 -11.84
N MET A 45 15.73 -0.80 -12.15
CA MET A 45 15.40 -0.47 -13.55
C MET A 45 16.51 0.36 -14.17
N PRO A 46 16.87 0.11 -15.44
CA PRO A 46 17.74 1.03 -16.19
C PRO A 46 17.16 2.45 -16.19
N GLU A 47 18.02 3.45 -16.21
CA GLU A 47 17.63 4.86 -16.11
C GLU A 47 16.57 5.25 -17.15
N GLY A 48 16.70 4.78 -18.39
CA GLY A 48 15.72 5.04 -19.43
C GLY A 48 14.33 4.47 -19.12
N LEU A 49 14.26 3.31 -18.43
CA LEU A 49 12.99 2.72 -18.03
C LEU A 49 12.37 3.45 -16.83
N GLN A 50 13.20 4.00 -15.94
CA GLN A 50 12.71 4.80 -14.80
C GLN A 50 11.99 6.06 -15.27
N GLU A 51 12.41 6.63 -16.38
CA GLU A 51 11.80 7.82 -16.97
C GLU A 51 10.64 7.50 -17.91
N SER A 52 10.45 6.21 -18.23
CA SER A 52 9.36 5.74 -19.09
C SER A 52 8.03 5.64 -18.34
N GLY A 53 6.97 5.27 -19.08
CA GLY A 53 5.65 5.01 -18.49
C GLY A 53 5.67 3.96 -17.40
N ARG A 54 6.53 2.92 -17.48
CA ARG A 54 6.70 1.92 -16.43
C ARG A 54 7.30 2.51 -15.15
N GLY A 55 8.29 3.39 -15.29
CA GLY A 55 8.88 4.08 -14.17
C GLY A 55 7.88 5.00 -13.49
N LEU A 56 7.10 5.74 -14.26
CA LEU A 56 6.04 6.59 -13.73
C LEU A 56 4.96 5.78 -13.01
N GLU A 57 4.54 4.67 -13.59
CA GLU A 57 3.57 3.76 -12.97
C GLU A 57 4.08 3.24 -11.63
N SER A 58 5.36 2.83 -11.57
CA SER A 58 5.98 2.36 -10.34
C SER A 58 6.04 3.45 -9.27
N ARG A 59 6.42 4.67 -9.64
CA ARG A 59 6.45 5.81 -8.72
C ARG A 59 5.06 6.13 -8.17
N ASN A 60 4.04 6.10 -9.02
CA ASN A 60 2.66 6.34 -8.61
C ASN A 60 2.18 5.25 -7.65
N ALA A 61 2.47 3.98 -7.97
CA ALA A 61 2.14 2.86 -7.10
C ALA A 61 2.82 2.99 -5.73
N GLN A 62 4.09 3.35 -5.69
CA GLN A 62 4.81 3.58 -4.44
C GLN A 62 4.17 4.70 -3.63
N ALA A 63 3.78 5.80 -4.28
CA ALA A 63 3.13 6.92 -3.60
C ALA A 63 1.80 6.50 -2.97
N TYR A 64 0.97 5.76 -3.68
CA TYR A 64 -0.29 5.25 -3.14
C TYR A 64 -0.06 4.27 -2.00
N LEU A 65 0.91 3.37 -2.13
CA LEU A 65 1.25 2.43 -1.06
C LEU A 65 1.77 3.14 0.18
N GLN A 66 2.59 4.18 0.02
CA GLN A 66 3.07 4.99 1.15
C GLN A 66 1.92 5.67 1.88
N LYS A 67 0.96 6.23 1.17
CA LYS A 67 -0.22 6.83 1.76
C LYS A 67 -1.07 5.81 2.51
N ALA A 68 -1.26 4.63 1.91
CA ALA A 68 -2.00 3.54 2.55
C ALA A 68 -1.30 3.06 3.83
N VAL A 69 0.00 2.86 3.78
CA VAL A 69 0.80 2.44 4.94
C VAL A 69 0.70 3.46 6.06
N LYS A 70 0.83 4.75 5.73
CA LYS A 70 0.73 5.82 6.72
C LYS A 70 -0.65 5.84 7.38
N ALA A 71 -1.72 5.77 6.58
CA ALA A 71 -3.09 5.78 7.10
C ALA A 71 -3.37 4.54 7.95
N LEU A 72 -2.93 3.36 7.50
CA LEU A 72 -3.14 2.12 8.26
C LEU A 72 -2.34 2.12 9.57
N ARG A 73 -1.13 2.69 9.56
CA ARG A 73 -0.35 2.86 10.80
C ARG A 73 -1.08 3.74 11.79
N GLU A 74 -1.73 4.81 11.34
CA GLU A 74 -2.54 5.67 12.20
C GLU A 74 -3.76 4.94 12.74
N VAL A 75 -4.37 4.04 11.95
CA VAL A 75 -5.48 3.19 12.41
C VAL A 75 -5.04 2.26 13.54
N THR A 76 -3.82 1.74 13.48
CA THR A 76 -3.30 0.86 14.54
C THR A 76 -2.93 1.61 15.81
N ASP A 77 -2.84 2.94 15.77
CA ASP A 77 -2.60 3.77 16.94
C ASP A 77 -3.94 3.98 17.68
N LYS A 78 -4.02 3.49 18.91
CA LYS A 78 -5.24 3.58 19.74
C LYS A 78 -5.73 5.00 19.97
N LYS A 79 -4.89 6.01 19.78
CA LYS A 79 -5.26 7.42 19.95
C LYS A 79 -6.16 7.93 18.83
N ASN A 80 -6.21 7.24 17.69
CA ASN A 80 -6.90 7.69 16.49
C ASN A 80 -8.25 6.99 16.25
N ARG A 81 -8.86 6.38 17.28
CA ARG A 81 -10.12 5.64 17.15
C ARG A 81 -11.26 6.45 16.53
N ARG A 82 -11.33 7.75 16.83
CA ARG A 82 -12.38 8.64 16.29
C ARG A 82 -12.29 8.83 14.78
N LYS A 83 -11.06 8.73 14.24
CA LYS A 83 -10.80 8.90 12.81
C LYS A 83 -10.69 7.58 12.07
N MET A 84 -10.95 6.48 12.76
CA MET A 84 -10.72 5.14 12.20
C MET A 84 -11.43 4.94 10.86
N GLN A 85 -12.70 5.33 10.75
CA GLN A 85 -13.45 5.15 9.50
C GLN A 85 -12.86 5.98 8.36
N GLU A 86 -12.51 7.24 8.61
CA GLU A 86 -11.89 8.11 7.61
C GLU A 86 -10.55 7.54 7.16
N LEU A 87 -9.73 7.07 8.10
CA LEU A 87 -8.43 6.49 7.81
C LEU A 87 -8.57 5.19 7.01
N MET A 88 -9.53 4.35 7.35
CA MET A 88 -9.78 3.11 6.60
C MET A 88 -10.28 3.41 5.20
N ASP A 89 -11.14 4.40 5.01
CA ASP A 89 -11.57 4.83 3.68
C ASP A 89 -10.38 5.31 2.85
N GLU A 90 -9.46 6.04 3.46
CA GLU A 90 -8.22 6.49 2.81
C GLU A 90 -7.33 5.30 2.42
N VAL A 91 -7.17 4.33 3.31
CA VAL A 91 -6.42 3.10 3.02
C VAL A 91 -6.99 2.39 1.79
N HIS A 92 -8.30 2.13 1.79
CA HIS A 92 -8.95 1.44 0.68
C HIS A 92 -8.84 2.20 -0.63
N ALA A 93 -9.04 3.51 -0.59
CA ALA A 93 -8.93 4.36 -1.79
C ALA A 93 -7.51 4.27 -2.39
N ASN A 94 -6.48 4.35 -1.56
CA ASN A 94 -5.09 4.28 -2.03
C ASN A 94 -4.72 2.88 -2.54
N LEU A 95 -5.19 1.82 -1.88
CA LEU A 95 -4.93 0.45 -2.33
C LEU A 95 -5.59 0.16 -3.68
N ARG A 96 -6.79 0.69 -3.90
CA ARG A 96 -7.51 0.53 -5.17
C ARG A 96 -6.89 1.34 -6.30
N ALA A 97 -6.21 2.43 -5.98
CA ALA A 97 -5.54 3.28 -6.97
C ALA A 97 -4.24 2.66 -7.50
N VAL A 98 -3.68 1.69 -6.80
CA VAL A 98 -2.51 0.96 -7.26
C VAL A 98 -2.87 0.07 -8.46
#